data_8d5b216f06d6fb7cd8731ed03b2e3f9c
#
_entry.id   8d5b216f06d6fb7cd8731ed03b2e3f9c
#
_cell.length_a   1.000
_cell.length_b   1.000
_cell.length_c   1.000
_cell.angle_alpha   90.00
_cell.angle_beta   90.00
_cell.angle_gamma   90.00
#
_symmetry.space_group_name_H-M   'P 1'
#
loop_
_entity.id
_entity.type
_entity.pdbx_description
1 polymer ?
#
loop_
_entity_poly.entity_id
_entity_poly.type
_entity_poly.pdbx_seq_one_letter_code
_entity_poly.pdbx_strand_id
1 'polypeptide(L)'
;MKFTLRHIAFCVVVALLSTTALLSATAHQAAEQQTAFSPAGRPFSSDNSHAQNSQRTIPNSQFSLSSQDSIRYNYFFLEAVRQQNAGHYAAAFDLLSHALAINPRAAEAYFARATYFSELQQDSLALVDIAEAARLNPANNTYMERLAIAYINRQDFDKAIATYEELAQRDRTRSDILNILVQLYERQKDYQKMIRAIDRIEENEGSSEEITLYKMRVYDLMGDKKSAYRALKALSDKHPSDLTYRVMLGNWLMQHDRSREAFKIFSAAQREDPDNTAVESSLYDYYKATGQDSVAQSLMERMLISPKTDTKSRISMLQQVIRENEEHRDDSTKIISLLHRMMQANPKSSEIAEVNAAYATLKKLPQDTINRALLHVLHLAPDNAGARLQLIQAEWPTKNWDRIIELASPALQYNPEEMAFYYFMGLAYYQKDERDKALEMFRKGVSEINSQSNADIVSDFYAMMGDILYQKGWSAEAFAAYDSCLVWRENNIECLNNYAYYLSERGENLHKAEQMSYRTVKAEPKNATFLDTYAWILFMQGRYAEAQIYIEQAVVCDTASVQNATIFEHAGDIYARNNNIGKALEYWQKALKTGSKSVLLPRKIKLKKYLKA
;
A
#
# COMPACT_ATOMS: atom_id res chain seq x y z
N MET A 1 7.02 -17.30 -33.71
CA MET A 1 6.72 -16.77 -32.37
C MET A 1 7.51 -15.48 -32.13
N LYS A 2 6.91 -14.33 -32.37
CA LYS A 2 7.45 -13.03 -31.97
C LYS A 2 6.67 -12.61 -30.72
N PHE A 3 7.19 -12.95 -29.55
CA PHE A 3 6.76 -12.30 -28.31
C PHE A 3 7.02 -10.79 -28.47
N THR A 4 5.97 -10.02 -28.54
CA THR A 4 6.12 -8.57 -28.71
C THR A 4 6.60 -7.98 -27.40
N LEU A 5 7.75 -7.30 -27.45
CA LEU A 5 8.36 -6.49 -26.39
C LEU A 5 7.38 -5.54 -25.63
N ARG A 6 6.17 -5.36 -26.13
CA ARG A 6 5.13 -4.51 -25.53
C ARG A 6 4.66 -4.99 -24.15
N HIS A 7 4.59 -6.30 -23.88
CA HIS A 7 4.13 -6.83 -22.59
C HIS A 7 5.22 -6.74 -21.52
N ILE A 8 6.47 -6.92 -21.91
CA ILE A 8 7.63 -6.79 -20.99
C ILE A 8 7.78 -5.33 -20.53
N ALA A 9 7.57 -4.35 -21.41
CA ALA A 9 7.61 -2.93 -21.07
C ALA A 9 6.49 -2.52 -20.10
N PHE A 10 5.32 -3.17 -20.14
CA PHE A 10 4.21 -2.86 -19.27
C PHE A 10 4.45 -3.33 -17.82
N CYS A 11 5.00 -4.53 -17.63
CA CYS A 11 5.36 -5.03 -16.30
C CYS A 11 6.45 -4.19 -15.62
N VAL A 12 7.36 -3.60 -16.39
CA VAL A 12 8.45 -2.72 -15.89
C VAL A 12 7.93 -1.36 -15.43
N VAL A 13 6.98 -0.79 -16.16
CA VAL A 13 6.35 0.48 -15.78
C VAL A 13 5.55 0.32 -14.48
N VAL A 14 4.92 -0.84 -14.25
CA VAL A 14 4.20 -1.14 -13.01
C VAL A 14 5.18 -1.33 -11.83
N ALA A 15 6.34 -1.96 -12.02
CA ALA A 15 7.35 -2.12 -10.97
C ALA A 15 8.04 -0.79 -10.60
N LEU A 16 8.30 0.09 -11.59
CA LEU A 16 8.83 1.45 -11.35
C LEU A 16 7.81 2.38 -10.69
N LEU A 17 6.52 2.23 -11.01
CA LEU A 17 5.44 2.99 -10.37
C LEU A 17 5.15 2.47 -8.96
N SER A 18 5.38 1.20 -8.65
CA SER A 18 5.20 0.66 -7.29
C SER A 18 6.31 1.12 -6.33
N THR A 19 7.54 1.28 -6.76
CA THR A 19 8.62 1.83 -5.91
C THR A 19 8.47 3.34 -5.67
N THR A 20 7.98 4.11 -6.64
CA THR A 20 7.63 5.53 -6.45
C THR A 20 6.30 5.71 -5.71
N ALA A 21 5.34 4.79 -5.85
CA ALA A 21 4.08 4.79 -5.11
C ALA A 21 4.25 4.35 -3.65
N LEU A 22 5.18 3.44 -3.31
CA LEU A 22 5.49 3.14 -1.91
C LEU A 22 6.11 4.33 -1.18
N LEU A 23 6.91 5.15 -1.85
CA LEU A 23 7.47 6.38 -1.26
C LEU A 23 6.43 7.50 -1.10
N SER A 24 5.35 7.51 -1.91
CA SER A 24 4.23 8.44 -1.76
C SER A 24 3.14 7.92 -0.81
N ALA A 25 2.93 6.60 -0.73
CA ALA A 25 1.94 5.98 0.15
C ALA A 25 2.32 6.08 1.63
N THR A 26 3.61 6.02 1.97
CA THR A 26 4.07 6.22 3.36
C THR A 26 3.89 7.66 3.85
N ALA A 27 3.90 8.65 2.95
CA ALA A 27 3.58 10.05 3.29
C ALA A 27 2.06 10.27 3.43
N HIS A 28 1.23 9.55 2.68
CA HIS A 28 -0.23 9.62 2.78
C HIS A 28 -0.79 8.83 3.96
N GLN A 29 -0.22 7.67 4.30
CA GLN A 29 -0.66 6.90 5.48
C GLN A 29 -0.38 7.60 6.81
N ALA A 30 0.65 8.46 6.89
CA ALA A 30 0.87 9.30 8.08
C ALA A 30 -0.15 10.43 8.22
N ALA A 31 -0.81 10.85 7.13
CA ALA A 31 -1.86 11.87 7.14
C ALA A 31 -3.28 11.27 7.33
N GLU A 32 -3.52 10.03 6.91
CA GLU A 32 -4.84 9.38 7.01
C GLU A 32 -5.10 8.70 8.37
N GLN A 33 -4.09 8.43 9.19
CA GLN A 33 -4.31 7.92 10.54
C GLN A 33 -4.87 8.95 11.54
N GLN A 34 -5.03 10.22 11.13
CA GLN A 34 -5.65 11.26 11.96
C GLN A 34 -7.13 11.56 11.66
N THR A 35 -7.77 10.89 10.69
CA THR A 35 -9.15 11.25 10.27
C THR A 35 -10.15 10.08 10.18
N ALA A 36 -9.87 8.93 10.79
CA ALA A 36 -10.79 7.80 10.77
C ALA A 36 -11.55 7.63 12.09
N PHE A 37 -12.46 8.56 12.41
CA PHE A 37 -13.61 8.29 13.25
C PHE A 37 -14.77 9.21 12.81
N SER A 38 -15.61 8.73 11.91
CA SER A 38 -16.93 9.29 11.65
C SER A 38 -17.90 8.16 11.29
N PRO A 39 -18.91 7.90 12.11
CA PRO A 39 -19.99 7.00 11.72
C PRO A 39 -21.04 7.79 10.91
N ALA A 40 -21.31 7.30 9.70
CA ALA A 40 -22.40 7.78 8.87
C ALA A 40 -23.77 7.45 9.51
N GLY A 41 -24.44 8.46 10.02
CA GLY A 41 -25.85 8.40 10.42
C GLY A 41 -26.74 8.93 9.30
N ARG A 42 -27.68 8.13 8.81
CA ARG A 42 -28.78 8.57 7.95
C ARG A 42 -29.81 9.35 8.77
N PRO A 43 -30.48 10.36 8.21
CA PRO A 43 -31.50 11.11 8.91
C PRO A 43 -32.81 10.32 8.98
N PHE A 44 -33.35 10.19 10.18
CA PHE A 44 -34.75 9.83 10.37
C PHE A 44 -35.58 11.09 10.62
N SER A 45 -36.64 11.19 9.88
CA SER A 45 -37.64 12.25 9.90
C SER A 45 -38.32 12.37 11.27
N SER A 46 -38.51 13.62 11.66
CA SER A 46 -39.33 14.03 12.79
C SER A 46 -40.81 13.72 12.55
N ASP A 47 -41.40 12.95 13.43
CA ASP A 47 -42.82 13.10 13.74
C ASP A 47 -42.98 13.34 15.23
N ASN A 48 -43.34 14.60 15.54
CA ASN A 48 -43.73 15.07 16.83
C ASN A 48 -45.22 14.78 17.03
N SER A 49 -45.59 13.89 17.94
CA SER A 49 -46.88 13.98 18.58
C SER A 49 -46.85 13.35 19.98
N HIS A 50 -47.05 14.24 20.96
CA HIS A 50 -47.61 14.03 22.28
C HIS A 50 -47.02 13.00 23.25
N ALA A 51 -46.13 13.47 24.10
CA ALA A 51 -46.12 13.07 25.50
C ALA A 51 -45.91 14.33 26.38
N GLN A 52 -46.99 14.98 26.71
CA GLN A 52 -47.02 15.87 27.86
C GLN A 52 -46.77 15.02 29.11
N ASN A 53 -45.52 14.99 29.56
CA ASN A 53 -45.18 14.44 30.84
C ASN A 53 -45.25 15.55 31.88
N SER A 54 -46.37 15.58 32.60
CA SER A 54 -46.58 16.43 33.77
C SER A 54 -45.41 16.25 34.75
N GLN A 55 -44.53 17.24 34.83
CA GLN A 55 -43.60 17.40 35.95
C GLN A 55 -44.40 17.57 37.26
N ARG A 56 -44.67 16.46 37.93
CA ARG A 56 -44.97 16.49 39.34
C ARG A 56 -43.68 16.78 40.10
N THR A 57 -43.39 18.02 40.38
CA THR A 57 -42.47 18.45 41.43
C THR A 57 -43.02 17.95 42.76
N ILE A 58 -42.44 16.84 43.25
CA ILE A 58 -42.71 16.36 44.61
C ILE A 58 -41.92 17.28 45.56
N PRO A 59 -42.59 17.92 46.53
CA PRO A 59 -41.89 18.76 47.49
C PRO A 59 -40.88 17.96 48.30
N ASN A 60 -39.80 18.59 48.71
CA ASN A 60 -38.62 18.03 49.39
C ASN A 60 -38.89 17.68 50.89
N SER A 61 -40.05 17.13 51.20
CA SER A 61 -40.43 16.72 52.56
C SER A 61 -40.53 15.18 52.61
N GLN A 62 -39.54 14.56 53.33
CA GLN A 62 -39.61 13.24 53.96
C GLN A 62 -40.15 12.09 53.08
N PHE A 63 -39.41 11.73 52.05
CA PHE A 63 -39.59 10.41 51.45
C PHE A 63 -38.84 9.39 52.31
N SER A 64 -39.55 8.71 53.22
CA SER A 64 -39.08 7.52 53.91
C SER A 64 -39.85 6.33 53.36
N LEU A 65 -39.10 5.33 52.86
CA LEU A 65 -39.69 4.04 52.52
C LEU A 65 -40.29 3.40 53.75
N SER A 66 -41.48 2.79 53.59
CA SER A 66 -41.99 1.91 54.64
C SER A 66 -41.01 0.75 54.85
N SER A 67 -40.98 0.15 56.08
CA SER A 67 -40.12 -1.02 56.31
C SER A 67 -40.41 -2.15 55.33
N GLN A 68 -41.68 -2.31 54.92
CA GLN A 68 -42.08 -3.32 53.95
C GLN A 68 -41.57 -2.98 52.54
N ASP A 69 -41.63 -1.74 52.07
CA ASP A 69 -41.13 -1.32 50.78
C ASP A 69 -39.59 -1.35 50.71
N SER A 70 -38.93 -1.06 51.83
CA SER A 70 -37.46 -1.22 51.93
C SER A 70 -37.04 -2.67 51.77
N ILE A 71 -37.74 -3.64 52.38
CA ILE A 71 -37.49 -5.08 52.21
C ILE A 71 -37.75 -5.48 50.75
N ARG A 72 -38.84 -5.04 50.13
CA ARG A 72 -39.19 -5.34 48.74
C ARG A 72 -38.17 -4.76 47.77
N TYR A 73 -37.75 -3.51 47.97
CA TYR A 73 -36.71 -2.86 47.17
C TYR A 73 -35.41 -3.67 47.24
N ASN A 74 -34.95 -3.98 48.43
CA ASN A 74 -33.70 -4.78 48.62
C ASN A 74 -33.78 -6.14 47.95
N TYR A 75 -34.95 -6.80 48.04
CA TYR A 75 -35.15 -8.08 47.36
C TYR A 75 -35.00 -7.95 45.83
N PHE A 76 -35.72 -6.99 45.21
CA PHE A 76 -35.65 -6.81 43.75
C PHE A 76 -34.26 -6.35 43.30
N PHE A 77 -33.59 -5.50 44.03
CA PHE A 77 -32.27 -5.01 43.68
C PHE A 77 -31.21 -6.12 43.81
N LEU A 78 -31.20 -6.86 44.88
CA LEU A 78 -30.25 -7.97 45.06
C LEU A 78 -30.51 -9.13 44.09
N GLU A 79 -31.78 -9.41 43.80
CA GLU A 79 -32.13 -10.38 42.77
C GLU A 79 -31.72 -9.92 41.37
N ALA A 80 -31.82 -8.65 41.06
CA ALA A 80 -31.31 -8.09 39.81
C ALA A 80 -29.78 -8.33 39.67
N VAL A 81 -29.03 -8.05 40.74
CA VAL A 81 -27.58 -8.30 40.76
C VAL A 81 -27.29 -9.79 40.59
N ARG A 82 -28.07 -10.67 41.22
CA ARG A 82 -27.91 -12.13 41.07
C ARG A 82 -28.18 -12.59 39.64
N GLN A 83 -29.24 -12.06 38.99
CA GLN A 83 -29.58 -12.38 37.60
C GLN A 83 -28.54 -11.84 36.64
N GLN A 84 -27.98 -10.65 36.89
CA GLN A 84 -26.87 -10.10 36.14
C GLN A 84 -25.65 -11.02 36.16
N ASN A 85 -25.25 -11.49 37.35
CA ASN A 85 -24.12 -12.39 37.53
C ASN A 85 -24.36 -13.78 36.91
N ALA A 86 -25.63 -14.19 36.73
CA ALA A 86 -26.03 -15.40 36.04
C ALA A 86 -26.13 -15.21 34.51
N GLY A 87 -25.92 -14.00 33.97
CA GLY A 87 -26.03 -13.70 32.55
C GLY A 87 -27.46 -13.48 32.05
N HIS A 88 -28.45 -13.39 32.97
CA HIS A 88 -29.87 -13.19 32.61
C HIS A 88 -30.20 -11.69 32.56
N TYR A 89 -29.64 -10.98 31.59
CA TYR A 89 -29.66 -9.51 31.51
C TYR A 89 -31.06 -8.92 31.40
N ALA A 90 -31.97 -9.54 30.64
CA ALA A 90 -33.35 -9.06 30.52
C ALA A 90 -34.08 -9.12 31.86
N ALA A 91 -33.98 -10.22 32.61
CA ALA A 91 -34.57 -10.36 33.92
C ALA A 91 -33.98 -9.35 34.93
N ALA A 92 -32.65 -9.12 34.88
CA ALA A 92 -32.00 -8.12 35.72
C ALA A 92 -32.52 -6.71 35.44
N PHE A 93 -32.71 -6.33 34.18
CA PHE A 93 -33.26 -5.04 33.76
C PHE A 93 -34.69 -4.83 34.27
N ASP A 94 -35.57 -5.84 34.13
CA ASP A 94 -36.96 -5.78 34.63
C ASP A 94 -37.00 -5.64 36.16
N LEU A 95 -36.17 -6.41 36.86
CA LEU A 95 -36.05 -6.33 38.31
C LEU A 95 -35.56 -4.95 38.80
N LEU A 96 -34.59 -4.32 38.11
CA LEU A 96 -34.15 -2.96 38.40
C LEU A 96 -35.27 -1.95 38.17
N SER A 97 -36.08 -2.13 37.11
CA SER A 97 -37.23 -1.27 36.84
C SER A 97 -38.31 -1.39 37.92
N HIS A 98 -38.56 -2.59 38.43
CA HIS A 98 -39.42 -2.82 39.59
C HIS A 98 -38.87 -2.22 40.89
N ALA A 99 -37.57 -2.36 41.12
CA ALA A 99 -36.90 -1.76 42.27
C ALA A 99 -37.05 -0.21 42.27
N LEU A 100 -36.86 0.42 41.11
CA LEU A 100 -37.04 1.87 40.95
C LEU A 100 -38.50 2.34 41.07
N ALA A 101 -39.46 1.49 40.72
CA ALA A 101 -40.87 1.77 40.96
C ALA A 101 -41.21 1.81 42.47
N ILE A 102 -40.48 1.03 43.27
CA ILE A 102 -40.64 1.01 44.73
C ILE A 102 -39.83 2.14 45.38
N ASN A 103 -38.58 2.31 44.97
CA ASN A 103 -37.69 3.35 45.48
C ASN A 103 -37.18 4.27 44.35
N PRO A 104 -37.90 5.35 44.01
CA PRO A 104 -37.46 6.30 42.99
C PRO A 104 -36.25 7.16 43.41
N ARG A 105 -35.66 6.94 44.59
CA ARG A 105 -34.48 7.65 45.09
C ARG A 105 -33.23 6.73 45.18
N ALA A 106 -33.31 5.54 44.60
CA ALA A 106 -32.22 4.60 44.62
C ALA A 106 -31.17 4.92 43.52
N ALA A 107 -30.17 5.72 43.85
CA ALA A 107 -29.12 6.12 42.93
C ALA A 107 -28.41 4.91 42.30
N GLU A 108 -28.14 3.88 43.11
CA GLU A 108 -27.48 2.63 42.70
C GLU A 108 -28.29 1.85 41.66
N ALA A 109 -29.64 1.86 41.77
CA ALA A 109 -30.51 1.16 40.82
C ALA A 109 -30.58 1.88 39.47
N TYR A 110 -30.63 3.21 39.48
CA TYR A 110 -30.51 4.01 38.27
C TYR A 110 -29.16 3.75 37.57
N PHE A 111 -28.07 3.81 38.32
CA PHE A 111 -26.75 3.58 37.77
C PHE A 111 -26.62 2.18 37.17
N ALA A 112 -27.11 1.15 37.85
CA ALA A 112 -27.12 -0.22 37.33
C ALA A 112 -27.96 -0.35 36.05
N ARG A 113 -29.17 0.27 36.01
CA ARG A 113 -30.04 0.20 34.82
C ARG A 113 -29.48 0.97 33.64
N ALA A 114 -28.79 2.07 33.88
CA ALA A 114 -28.12 2.85 32.83
C ALA A 114 -27.08 2.01 32.04
N THR A 115 -26.41 1.04 32.68
CA THR A 115 -25.48 0.15 31.99
C THR A 115 -26.19 -0.65 30.90
N TYR A 116 -27.38 -1.17 31.16
CA TYR A 116 -28.16 -1.91 30.15
C TYR A 116 -28.62 -1.02 29.00
N PHE A 117 -29.03 0.21 29.28
CA PHE A 117 -29.37 1.17 28.22
C PHE A 117 -28.15 1.47 27.32
N SER A 118 -26.96 1.57 27.90
CA SER A 118 -25.74 1.79 27.13
C SER A 118 -25.41 0.57 26.23
N GLU A 119 -25.54 -0.65 26.77
CA GLU A 119 -25.32 -1.88 25.99
C GLU A 119 -26.33 -2.04 24.84
N LEU A 120 -27.58 -1.57 25.04
CA LEU A 120 -28.62 -1.54 24.02
C LEU A 120 -28.52 -0.33 23.07
N GLN A 121 -27.43 0.45 23.15
CA GLN A 121 -27.21 1.67 22.36
C GLN A 121 -28.34 2.73 22.53
N GLN A 122 -29.01 2.69 23.65
CA GLN A 122 -30.05 3.67 24.02
C GLN A 122 -29.45 4.81 24.87
N ASP A 123 -28.46 5.50 24.32
CA ASP A 123 -27.63 6.49 25.02
C ASP A 123 -28.43 7.60 25.66
N SER A 124 -29.58 7.98 25.09
CA SER A 124 -30.45 9.00 25.67
C SER A 124 -31.09 8.55 26.98
N LEU A 125 -31.51 7.29 27.08
CA LEU A 125 -32.08 6.72 28.31
C LEU A 125 -30.98 6.44 29.33
N ALA A 126 -29.82 5.95 28.88
CA ALA A 126 -28.66 5.80 29.74
C ALA A 126 -28.24 7.11 30.41
N LEU A 127 -28.19 8.22 29.65
CA LEU A 127 -27.88 9.54 30.19
C LEU A 127 -28.90 10.00 31.24
N VAL A 128 -30.20 9.77 31.00
CA VAL A 128 -31.25 10.14 31.98
C VAL A 128 -31.01 9.41 33.31
N ASP A 129 -30.76 8.10 33.26
CA ASP A 129 -30.54 7.30 34.47
C ASP A 129 -29.24 7.67 35.16
N ILE A 130 -28.14 7.87 34.41
CA ILE A 130 -26.85 8.31 34.98
C ILE A 130 -26.97 9.68 35.65
N ALA A 131 -27.67 10.63 34.99
CA ALA A 131 -27.88 11.96 35.52
C ALA A 131 -28.71 11.93 36.81
N GLU A 132 -29.72 11.05 36.87
CA GLU A 132 -30.52 10.89 38.06
C GLU A 132 -29.72 10.22 39.20
N ALA A 133 -28.89 9.23 38.91
CA ALA A 133 -27.97 8.61 39.87
C ALA A 133 -27.01 9.66 40.47
N ALA A 134 -26.40 10.49 39.62
CA ALA A 134 -25.47 11.54 40.04
C ALA A 134 -26.20 12.64 40.85
N ARG A 135 -27.44 12.99 40.47
CA ARG A 135 -28.28 13.97 41.20
C ARG A 135 -28.66 13.48 42.59
N LEU A 136 -28.98 12.18 42.71
CA LEU A 136 -29.41 11.58 43.98
C LEU A 136 -28.22 11.33 44.94
N ASN A 137 -27.06 11.03 44.40
CA ASN A 137 -25.83 10.85 45.17
C ASN A 137 -24.65 11.58 44.53
N PRO A 138 -24.62 12.91 44.61
CA PRO A 138 -23.58 13.71 43.99
C PRO A 138 -22.19 13.46 44.61
N ALA A 139 -22.11 12.93 45.84
CA ALA A 139 -20.84 12.61 46.47
C ALA A 139 -20.15 11.38 45.86
N ASN A 140 -20.85 10.58 45.07
CA ASN A 140 -20.29 9.42 44.41
C ASN A 140 -19.54 9.83 43.11
N ASN A 141 -18.21 9.82 43.16
CA ASN A 141 -17.38 10.22 42.05
C ASN A 141 -17.60 9.32 40.82
N THR A 142 -17.88 8.02 41.00
CA THR A 142 -18.14 7.10 39.89
C THR A 142 -19.37 7.51 39.07
N TYR A 143 -20.43 7.97 39.73
CA TYR A 143 -21.63 8.44 39.03
C TYR A 143 -21.34 9.74 38.24
N MET A 144 -20.57 10.64 38.85
CA MET A 144 -20.16 11.88 38.21
C MET A 144 -19.23 11.64 37.01
N GLU A 145 -18.26 10.72 37.15
CA GLU A 145 -17.36 10.36 36.03
C GLU A 145 -18.14 9.74 34.87
N ARG A 146 -19.09 8.83 35.15
CA ARG A 146 -19.95 8.25 34.12
C ARG A 146 -20.83 9.28 33.45
N LEU A 147 -21.35 10.25 34.22
CA LEU A 147 -22.14 11.37 33.69
C LEU A 147 -21.28 12.23 32.74
N ALA A 148 -20.07 12.57 33.13
CA ALA A 148 -19.16 13.34 32.30
C ALA A 148 -18.83 12.60 31.00
N ILE A 149 -18.54 11.27 31.05
CA ILE A 149 -18.32 10.45 29.86
C ILE A 149 -19.56 10.42 28.95
N ALA A 150 -20.77 10.29 29.53
CA ALA A 150 -22.02 10.33 28.75
C ALA A 150 -22.22 11.68 28.04
N TYR A 151 -21.84 12.80 28.67
CA TYR A 151 -21.84 14.11 28.01
C TYR A 151 -20.79 14.18 26.87
N ILE A 152 -19.60 13.63 27.04
CA ILE A 152 -18.58 13.55 25.95
C ILE A 152 -19.14 12.79 24.76
N ASN A 153 -19.73 11.61 24.98
CA ASN A 153 -20.29 10.77 23.92
C ASN A 153 -21.39 11.50 23.13
N ARG A 154 -22.14 12.38 23.79
CA ARG A 154 -23.13 13.23 23.15
C ARG A 154 -22.60 14.57 22.61
N GLN A 155 -21.29 14.78 22.71
CA GLN A 155 -20.60 16.01 22.30
C GLN A 155 -21.10 17.27 23.10
N ASP A 156 -21.69 17.08 24.27
CA ASP A 156 -22.03 18.16 25.18
C ASP A 156 -20.82 18.49 26.08
N PHE A 157 -19.81 19.08 25.43
CA PHE A 157 -18.50 19.31 26.06
C PHE A 157 -18.61 20.32 27.23
N ASP A 158 -19.52 21.26 27.18
CA ASP A 158 -19.70 22.24 28.26
C ASP A 158 -20.12 21.57 29.57
N LYS A 159 -21.08 20.62 29.49
CA LYS A 159 -21.50 19.87 30.67
C LYS A 159 -20.46 18.87 31.12
N ALA A 160 -19.76 18.25 30.20
CA ALA A 160 -18.64 17.34 30.51
C ALA A 160 -17.55 18.10 31.30
N ILE A 161 -17.14 19.28 30.82
CA ILE A 161 -16.16 20.16 31.48
C ILE A 161 -16.65 20.53 32.89
N ALA A 162 -17.86 21.02 33.01
CA ALA A 162 -18.41 21.44 34.32
C ALA A 162 -18.39 20.27 35.32
N THR A 163 -18.74 19.06 34.86
CA THR A 163 -18.76 17.87 35.71
C THR A 163 -17.33 17.43 36.12
N TYR A 164 -16.39 17.47 35.19
CA TYR A 164 -14.97 17.14 35.50
C TYR A 164 -14.29 18.24 36.32
N GLU A 165 -14.63 19.53 36.14
CA GLU A 165 -14.17 20.63 37.00
C GLU A 165 -14.63 20.42 38.45
N GLU A 166 -15.88 19.99 38.64
CA GLU A 166 -16.40 19.66 39.97
C GLU A 166 -15.65 18.49 40.62
N LEU A 167 -15.41 17.41 39.86
CA LEU A 167 -14.61 16.28 40.33
C LEU A 167 -13.16 16.69 40.68
N ALA A 168 -12.53 17.50 39.84
CA ALA A 168 -11.17 18.01 40.07
C ALA A 168 -11.08 18.98 41.26
N GLN A 169 -12.19 19.65 41.64
CA GLN A 169 -12.23 20.49 42.84
C GLN A 169 -12.37 19.65 44.12
N ARG A 170 -13.08 18.52 44.07
CA ARG A 170 -13.22 17.59 45.21
C ARG A 170 -11.93 16.86 45.55
N ASP A 171 -11.24 16.44 44.53
CA ASP A 171 -9.93 15.77 44.67
C ASP A 171 -8.91 16.43 43.74
N ARG A 172 -8.04 17.23 44.37
CA ARG A 172 -7.01 18.00 43.63
C ARG A 172 -5.86 17.15 43.14
N THR A 173 -5.73 15.91 43.61
CA THR A 173 -4.61 15.01 43.26
C THR A 173 -4.88 14.15 42.04
N ARG A 174 -6.10 14.19 41.47
CA ARG A 174 -6.52 13.39 40.32
C ARG A 174 -6.00 13.98 39.00
N SER A 175 -4.72 13.70 38.69
CA SER A 175 -4.10 14.11 37.44
C SER A 175 -4.76 13.48 36.20
N ASP A 176 -5.34 12.30 36.32
CA ASP A 176 -6.13 11.67 35.25
C ASP A 176 -7.33 12.53 34.82
N ILE A 177 -8.08 13.09 35.77
CA ILE A 177 -9.17 14.03 35.49
C ILE A 177 -8.64 15.33 34.89
N LEU A 178 -7.53 15.85 35.39
CA LEU A 178 -6.89 17.05 34.84
C LEU A 178 -6.45 16.84 33.40
N ASN A 179 -5.92 15.67 33.05
CA ASN A 179 -5.55 15.34 31.67
C ASN A 179 -6.78 15.31 30.74
N ILE A 180 -7.91 14.78 31.20
CA ILE A 180 -9.17 14.84 30.42
C ILE A 180 -9.61 16.30 30.22
N LEU A 181 -9.55 17.12 31.28
CA LEU A 181 -9.90 18.54 31.19
C LEU A 181 -8.99 19.29 30.21
N VAL A 182 -7.69 19.00 30.20
CA VAL A 182 -6.75 19.59 29.22
C VAL A 182 -7.19 19.30 27.79
N GLN A 183 -7.56 18.05 27.47
CA GLN A 183 -8.04 17.67 26.14
C GLN A 183 -9.38 18.37 25.78
N LEU A 184 -10.30 18.49 26.73
CA LEU A 184 -11.57 19.18 26.53
C LEU A 184 -11.38 20.67 26.32
N TYR A 185 -10.49 21.33 27.09
CA TYR A 185 -10.15 22.73 26.91
C TYR A 185 -9.43 22.98 25.59
N GLU A 186 -8.55 22.06 25.15
CA GLU A 186 -7.91 22.14 23.83
C GLU A 186 -8.95 22.16 22.71
N ARG A 187 -9.96 21.29 22.81
CA ARG A 187 -11.06 21.24 21.84
C ARG A 187 -11.87 22.53 21.82
N GLN A 188 -12.06 23.17 22.98
CA GLN A 188 -12.73 24.48 23.09
C GLN A 188 -11.80 25.66 22.80
N LYS A 189 -10.47 25.41 22.62
CA LYS A 189 -9.44 26.43 22.48
C LYS A 189 -9.34 27.36 23.71
N ASP A 190 -9.74 26.87 24.90
CA ASP A 190 -9.56 27.59 26.16
C ASP A 190 -8.17 27.34 26.75
N TYR A 191 -7.20 27.93 26.07
CA TYR A 191 -5.78 27.76 26.44
C TYR A 191 -5.46 28.28 27.85
N GLN A 192 -6.22 29.24 28.37
CA GLN A 192 -6.05 29.73 29.72
C GLN A 192 -6.38 28.66 30.77
N LYS A 193 -7.48 27.96 30.59
CA LYS A 193 -7.83 26.82 31.45
C LYS A 193 -6.89 25.64 31.28
N MET A 194 -6.40 25.41 30.04
CA MET A 194 -5.37 24.39 29.78
C MET A 194 -4.13 24.62 30.64
N ILE A 195 -3.56 25.83 30.61
CA ILE A 195 -2.36 26.15 31.39
C ILE A 195 -2.59 25.91 32.88
N ARG A 196 -3.75 26.35 33.42
CA ARG A 196 -4.06 26.11 34.84
C ARG A 196 -4.17 24.63 35.19
N ALA A 197 -4.74 23.83 34.31
CA ALA A 197 -4.84 22.38 34.52
C ALA A 197 -3.45 21.73 34.46
N ILE A 198 -2.60 22.14 33.50
CA ILE A 198 -1.23 21.64 33.36
C ILE A 198 -0.37 22.09 34.57
N ASP A 199 -0.53 23.31 35.06
CA ASP A 199 0.15 23.78 36.29
C ASP A 199 -0.18 22.90 37.48
N ARG A 200 -1.45 22.48 37.63
CA ARG A 200 -1.85 21.57 38.68
C ARG A 200 -1.32 20.15 38.50
N ILE A 201 -1.22 19.65 37.26
CA ILE A 201 -0.57 18.38 36.98
C ILE A 201 0.91 18.46 37.39
N GLU A 202 1.60 19.53 37.05
CA GLU A 202 2.98 19.76 37.44
C GLU A 202 3.18 19.87 38.96
N GLU A 203 2.21 20.46 39.67
CA GLU A 203 2.19 20.49 41.14
C GLU A 203 2.05 19.10 41.75
N ASN A 204 1.23 18.22 41.15
CA ASN A 204 0.95 16.87 41.65
C ASN A 204 2.07 15.88 41.32
N GLU A 205 2.61 15.90 40.10
CA GLU A 205 3.52 14.91 39.56
C GLU A 205 4.98 15.37 39.52
N GLY A 206 5.20 16.64 39.70
CA GLY A 206 6.49 17.30 39.53
C GLY A 206 6.72 17.80 38.10
N SER A 207 7.75 18.64 37.95
CA SER A 207 8.11 19.21 36.66
C SER A 207 8.85 18.18 35.79
N SER A 208 8.28 17.85 34.64
CA SER A 208 8.91 17.02 33.61
C SER A 208 9.22 17.84 32.35
N GLU A 209 10.09 17.29 31.51
CA GLU A 209 10.41 17.87 30.20
C GLU A 209 9.18 17.93 29.30
N GLU A 210 8.39 16.85 29.31
CA GLU A 210 7.17 16.71 28.54
C GLU A 210 6.14 17.78 28.92
N ILE A 211 5.90 17.97 30.22
CA ILE A 211 5.01 19.02 30.73
C ILE A 211 5.49 20.39 30.31
N THR A 212 6.79 20.67 30.41
CA THR A 212 7.36 21.97 30.04
C THR A 212 7.22 22.27 28.55
N LEU A 213 7.49 21.28 27.69
CA LEU A 213 7.30 21.41 26.24
C LEU A 213 5.82 21.58 25.86
N TYR A 214 4.93 20.90 26.57
CA TYR A 214 3.51 21.03 26.34
C TYR A 214 3.02 22.44 26.75
N LYS A 215 3.43 22.95 27.91
CA LYS A 215 3.16 24.33 28.34
C LYS A 215 3.68 25.35 27.32
N MET A 216 4.90 25.17 26.83
CA MET A 216 5.48 26.05 25.80
C MET A 216 4.59 26.10 24.55
N ARG A 217 4.13 24.94 24.05
CA ARG A 217 3.21 24.88 22.90
C ARG A 217 1.90 25.61 23.17
N VAL A 218 1.32 25.44 24.36
CA VAL A 218 0.07 26.12 24.72
C VAL A 218 0.27 27.63 24.80
N TYR A 219 1.39 28.13 25.36
CA TYR A 219 1.72 29.54 25.36
C TYR A 219 1.88 30.10 23.93
N ASP A 220 2.47 29.34 23.03
CA ASP A 220 2.57 29.70 21.60
C ASP A 220 1.18 29.85 20.96
N LEU A 221 0.29 28.89 21.20
CA LEU A 221 -1.11 28.95 20.73
C LEU A 221 -1.87 30.15 21.29
N MET A 222 -1.53 30.59 22.50
CA MET A 222 -2.09 31.81 23.13
C MET A 222 -1.48 33.10 22.55
N GLY A 223 -0.39 33.01 21.79
CA GLY A 223 0.39 34.16 21.37
C GLY A 223 1.26 34.77 22.48
N ASP A 224 1.36 34.11 23.65
CA ASP A 224 2.24 34.54 24.75
C ASP A 224 3.68 34.07 24.50
N LYS A 225 4.31 34.70 23.51
CA LYS A 225 5.68 34.47 23.12
C LYS A 225 6.68 34.62 24.27
N LYS A 226 6.37 35.46 25.27
CA LYS A 226 7.24 35.69 26.40
C LYS A 226 7.28 34.50 27.37
N SER A 227 6.13 33.90 27.63
CA SER A 227 6.03 32.73 28.51
C SER A 227 6.55 31.47 27.80
N ALA A 228 6.25 31.28 26.50
CA ALA A 228 6.79 30.21 25.68
C ALA A 228 8.34 30.25 25.67
N TYR A 229 8.93 31.40 25.39
CA TYR A 229 10.38 31.58 25.42
C TYR A 229 10.99 31.26 26.80
N ARG A 230 10.35 31.75 27.88
CA ARG A 230 10.84 31.49 29.24
C ARG A 230 10.81 30.00 29.59
N ALA A 231 9.76 29.32 29.25
CA ALA A 231 9.62 27.88 29.49
C ALA A 231 10.71 27.08 28.76
N LEU A 232 10.87 27.34 27.46
CA LEU A 232 11.88 26.65 26.65
C LEU A 232 13.32 27.01 27.06
N LYS A 233 13.56 28.27 27.40
CA LYS A 233 14.86 28.71 27.90
C LYS A 233 15.20 28.07 29.24
N ALA A 234 14.27 28.01 30.17
CA ALA A 234 14.47 27.34 31.46
C ALA A 234 14.79 25.86 31.29
N LEU A 235 14.16 25.18 30.35
CA LEU A 235 14.46 23.79 30.02
C LEU A 235 15.87 23.65 29.45
N SER A 236 16.25 24.49 28.51
CA SER A 236 17.62 24.54 27.96
C SER A 236 18.70 24.85 29.01
N ASP A 237 18.41 25.77 29.95
CA ASP A 237 19.34 26.13 31.03
C ASP A 237 19.45 24.99 32.06
N LYS A 238 18.40 24.23 32.30
CA LYS A 238 18.39 23.07 33.21
C LYS A 238 19.20 21.88 32.67
N HIS A 239 19.26 21.73 31.34
CA HIS A 239 19.97 20.64 30.65
C HIS A 239 21.07 21.19 29.73
N PRO A 240 22.14 21.82 30.27
CA PRO A 240 23.14 22.55 29.50
C PRO A 240 23.97 21.65 28.56
N SER A 241 24.15 20.39 28.88
CA SER A 241 24.88 19.42 28.06
C SER A 241 24.02 18.77 26.96
N ASP A 242 22.70 18.92 27.01
CA ASP A 242 21.79 18.38 25.96
C ASP A 242 21.55 19.47 24.93
N LEU A 243 22.17 19.29 23.76
CA LEU A 243 22.03 20.23 22.65
C LEU A 243 20.62 20.26 22.05
N THR A 244 19.80 19.24 22.30
CA THR A 244 18.42 19.14 21.78
C THR A 244 17.59 20.34 22.20
N TYR A 245 17.63 20.73 23.49
CA TYR A 245 16.85 21.87 23.97
C TYR A 245 17.40 23.22 23.49
N ARG A 246 18.72 23.31 23.26
CA ARG A 246 19.31 24.51 22.64
C ARG A 246 18.87 24.63 21.18
N VAL A 247 18.88 23.53 20.43
CA VAL A 247 18.40 23.49 19.06
C VAL A 247 16.91 23.85 19.00
N MET A 248 16.10 23.29 19.89
CA MET A 248 14.67 23.65 20.00
C MET A 248 14.47 25.14 20.29
N LEU A 249 15.24 25.72 21.22
CA LEU A 249 15.19 27.15 21.54
C LEU A 249 15.60 27.99 20.33
N GLY A 250 16.65 27.60 19.63
CA GLY A 250 17.12 28.26 18.42
C GLY A 250 16.07 28.22 17.30
N ASN A 251 15.47 27.07 17.07
CA ASN A 251 14.42 26.91 16.07
C ASN A 251 13.15 27.71 16.41
N TRP A 252 12.76 27.73 17.69
CA TRP A 252 11.68 28.59 18.15
C TRP A 252 11.96 30.07 17.90
N LEU A 253 13.20 30.53 18.15
CA LEU A 253 13.65 31.90 17.87
C LEU A 253 13.60 32.21 16.36
N MET A 254 13.97 31.27 15.49
CA MET A 254 13.86 31.41 14.04
C MET A 254 12.41 31.64 13.59
N GLN A 255 11.49 30.86 14.11
CA GLN A 255 10.05 30.96 13.81
C GLN A 255 9.43 32.29 14.28
N HIS A 256 10.10 33.00 15.21
CA HIS A 256 9.63 34.25 15.79
C HIS A 256 10.47 35.47 15.38
N ASP A 257 11.13 35.42 14.21
CA ASP A 257 11.91 36.52 13.62
C ASP A 257 13.10 36.98 14.45
N ARG A 258 13.59 36.14 15.39
CA ARG A 258 14.75 36.40 16.24
C ARG A 258 16.00 35.67 15.74
N SER A 259 16.23 35.68 14.44
CA SER A 259 17.27 34.89 13.75
C SER A 259 18.69 35.18 14.26
N ARG A 260 19.00 36.44 14.69
CA ARG A 260 20.30 36.77 15.24
C ARG A 260 20.61 36.07 16.57
N GLU A 261 19.59 35.87 17.39
CA GLU A 261 19.73 35.17 18.68
C GLU A 261 19.79 33.65 18.45
N ALA A 262 19.00 33.14 17.54
CA ALA A 262 19.06 31.73 17.10
C ALA A 262 20.48 31.37 16.63
N PHE A 263 21.08 32.20 15.79
CA PHE A 263 22.45 31.99 15.28
C PHE A 263 23.49 31.90 16.39
N LYS A 264 23.38 32.76 17.43
CA LYS A 264 24.29 32.68 18.59
C LYS A 264 24.20 31.33 19.30
N ILE A 265 22.99 30.81 19.45
CA ILE A 265 22.72 29.50 20.08
C ILE A 265 23.30 28.39 19.22
N PHE A 266 22.95 28.36 17.93
CA PHE A 266 23.41 27.32 16.99
C PHE A 266 24.94 27.34 16.86
N SER A 267 25.56 28.52 16.75
CA SER A 267 27.03 28.66 16.66
C SER A 267 27.73 28.24 17.94
N ALA A 268 27.11 28.43 19.10
CA ALA A 268 27.65 27.95 20.37
C ALA A 268 27.54 26.41 20.44
N ALA A 269 26.41 25.86 20.07
CA ALA A 269 26.17 24.40 20.01
C ALA A 269 27.12 23.71 19.02
N GLN A 270 27.35 24.31 17.83
CA GLN A 270 28.26 23.76 16.82
C GLN A 270 29.71 23.73 17.29
N ARG A 271 30.15 24.72 18.12
CA ARG A 271 31.50 24.70 18.69
C ARG A 271 31.69 23.62 19.74
N GLU A 272 30.62 23.25 20.43
CA GLU A 272 30.64 22.20 21.44
C GLU A 272 30.62 20.81 20.81
N ASP A 273 29.77 20.61 19.80
CA ASP A 273 29.71 19.37 18.99
C ASP A 273 29.60 19.74 17.50
N PRO A 274 30.78 19.83 16.81
CA PRO A 274 30.84 20.24 15.41
C PRO A 274 30.11 19.36 14.42
N ASP A 275 29.90 18.11 14.79
CA ASP A 275 29.27 17.07 13.92
C ASP A 275 27.86 16.72 14.35
N ASN A 276 27.22 17.52 15.20
CA ASN A 276 25.85 17.29 15.63
C ASN A 276 24.87 17.59 14.50
N THR A 277 24.23 16.56 14.00
CA THR A 277 23.36 16.64 12.82
C THR A 277 22.15 17.54 13.02
N ALA A 278 21.59 17.63 14.24
CA ALA A 278 20.45 18.51 14.53
C ALA A 278 20.89 19.99 14.52
N VAL A 279 22.08 20.30 15.05
CA VAL A 279 22.68 21.64 15.01
C VAL A 279 23.00 22.04 13.57
N GLU A 280 23.60 21.13 12.79
CA GLU A 280 23.91 21.36 11.37
C GLU A 280 22.65 21.62 10.54
N SER A 281 21.59 20.84 10.76
CA SER A 281 20.31 21.04 10.09
C SER A 281 19.70 22.41 10.40
N SER A 282 19.71 22.82 11.67
CA SER A 282 19.20 24.13 12.08
C SER A 282 20.03 25.29 11.55
N LEU A 283 21.36 25.13 11.43
CA LEU A 283 22.23 26.09 10.78
C LEU A 283 21.99 26.18 9.28
N TYR A 284 21.71 25.04 8.61
CA TYR A 284 21.32 25.02 7.21
C TYR A 284 20.05 25.86 7.00
N ASP A 285 19.00 25.60 7.80
CA ASP A 285 17.76 26.35 7.73
C ASP A 285 17.97 27.85 8.00
N TYR A 286 18.83 28.19 8.96
CA TYR A 286 19.22 29.58 9.22
C TYR A 286 19.88 30.24 8.01
N TYR A 287 20.87 29.58 7.38
CA TYR A 287 21.57 30.14 6.23
C TYR A 287 20.67 30.28 5.00
N LYS A 288 19.77 29.34 4.78
CA LYS A 288 18.73 29.43 3.72
C LYS A 288 17.78 30.60 3.98
N ALA A 289 17.26 30.73 5.19
CA ALA A 289 16.34 31.81 5.56
C ALA A 289 16.98 33.21 5.51
N THR A 290 18.31 33.30 5.65
CA THR A 290 19.05 34.57 5.61
C THR A 290 19.71 34.86 4.26
N GLY A 291 19.44 34.02 3.21
CA GLY A 291 19.95 34.23 1.85
C GLY A 291 21.45 33.94 1.68
N GLN A 292 22.06 33.18 2.60
CA GLN A 292 23.46 32.76 2.53
C GLN A 292 23.59 31.40 1.85
N ASP A 293 23.07 31.29 0.61
CA ASP A 293 22.90 30.03 -0.10
C ASP A 293 24.19 29.24 -0.31
N SER A 294 25.32 29.90 -0.56
CA SER A 294 26.60 29.20 -0.75
C SER A 294 27.09 28.50 0.53
N VAL A 295 26.82 29.10 1.70
CA VAL A 295 27.18 28.51 2.99
C VAL A 295 26.24 27.35 3.31
N ALA A 296 24.95 27.54 3.07
CA ALA A 296 23.95 26.49 3.23
C ALA A 296 24.29 25.27 2.35
N GLN A 297 24.65 25.50 1.10
CA GLN A 297 25.01 24.40 0.17
C GLN A 297 26.26 23.65 0.66
N SER A 298 27.31 24.37 1.09
CA SER A 298 28.52 23.76 1.63
C SER A 298 28.24 22.91 2.87
N LEU A 299 27.36 23.40 3.74
CA LEU A 299 26.93 22.67 4.93
C LEU A 299 26.11 21.41 4.56
N MET A 300 25.18 21.53 3.64
CA MET A 300 24.39 20.41 3.12
C MET A 300 25.29 19.32 2.53
N GLU A 301 26.29 19.69 1.70
CA GLU A 301 27.22 18.71 1.15
C GLU A 301 28.03 17.99 2.23
N ARG A 302 28.44 18.72 3.29
CA ARG A 302 29.14 18.12 4.44
C ARG A 302 28.25 17.11 5.16
N MET A 303 26.98 17.46 5.43
CA MET A 303 26.01 16.57 6.07
C MET A 303 25.75 15.32 5.22
N LEU A 304 25.62 15.47 3.90
CA LEU A 304 25.38 14.35 2.98
C LEU A 304 26.56 13.36 2.96
N ILE A 305 27.80 13.84 3.10
CA ILE A 305 29.01 13.01 3.09
C ILE A 305 29.27 12.40 4.48
N SER A 306 28.90 13.08 5.57
CA SER A 306 29.20 12.66 6.94
C SER A 306 28.64 11.27 7.26
N PRO A 307 29.45 10.32 7.78
CA PRO A 307 28.94 9.02 8.22
C PRO A 307 28.05 9.10 9.47
N LYS A 308 28.06 10.24 10.20
CA LYS A 308 27.24 10.48 11.39
C LYS A 308 25.79 10.85 11.05
N THR A 309 25.53 11.35 9.85
CA THR A 309 24.17 11.63 9.39
C THR A 309 23.43 10.32 9.22
N ASP A 310 22.28 10.17 9.86
CA ASP A 310 21.46 8.98 9.70
C ASP A 310 20.98 8.79 8.26
N THR A 311 20.79 7.54 7.87
CA THR A 311 20.48 7.18 6.48
C THR A 311 19.22 7.86 5.98
N LYS A 312 18.15 7.90 6.79
CA LYS A 312 16.86 8.49 6.39
C LYS A 312 16.98 9.98 6.10
N SER A 313 17.62 10.75 7.00
CA SER A 313 17.87 12.17 6.82
C SER A 313 18.76 12.42 5.60
N ARG A 314 19.83 11.64 5.43
CA ARG A 314 20.73 11.74 4.28
C ARG A 314 20.00 11.53 2.95
N ILE A 315 19.18 10.50 2.84
CA ILE A 315 18.43 10.23 1.61
C ILE A 315 17.40 11.32 1.34
N SER A 316 16.69 11.81 2.37
CA SER A 316 15.76 12.93 2.23
C SER A 316 16.43 14.20 1.72
N MET A 317 17.58 14.56 2.30
CA MET A 317 18.39 15.72 1.85
C MET A 317 18.90 15.52 0.41
N LEU A 318 19.39 14.32 0.07
CA LEU A 318 19.87 14.00 -1.27
C LEU A 318 18.76 14.13 -2.30
N GLN A 319 17.57 13.62 -2.01
CA GLN A 319 16.40 13.75 -2.88
C GLN A 319 16.00 15.21 -3.09
N GLN A 320 16.12 16.06 -2.06
CA GLN A 320 15.87 17.49 -2.18
C GLN A 320 16.91 18.15 -3.11
N VAL A 321 18.19 17.88 -2.92
CA VAL A 321 19.28 18.43 -3.76
C VAL A 321 19.12 17.99 -5.22
N ILE A 322 18.78 16.72 -5.46
CA ILE A 322 18.51 16.23 -6.81
C ILE A 322 17.30 16.95 -7.41
N ARG A 323 16.21 17.10 -6.68
CA ARG A 323 14.99 17.79 -7.15
C ARG A 323 15.29 19.24 -7.51
N GLU A 324 15.96 19.98 -6.64
CA GLU A 324 16.34 21.37 -6.90
C GLU A 324 17.22 21.50 -8.16
N ASN A 325 18.20 20.58 -8.33
CA ASN A 325 19.04 20.55 -9.53
C ASN A 325 18.24 20.27 -10.81
N GLU A 326 17.27 19.35 -10.77
CA GLU A 326 16.44 19.02 -11.93
C GLU A 326 15.45 20.14 -12.27
N GLU A 327 14.85 20.79 -11.28
CA GLU A 327 13.92 21.91 -11.45
C GLU A 327 14.61 23.11 -12.11
N HIS A 328 15.84 23.44 -11.69
CA HIS A 328 16.65 24.52 -12.24
C HIS A 328 17.36 24.11 -13.55
N ARG A 329 17.30 22.83 -13.94
CA ARG A 329 18.05 22.27 -15.09
C ARG A 329 19.55 22.51 -15.01
N ASP A 330 20.08 22.46 -13.78
CA ASP A 330 21.50 22.63 -13.52
C ASP A 330 22.34 21.45 -14.06
N ASP A 331 23.65 21.64 -14.04
CA ASP A 331 24.60 20.63 -14.50
C ASP A 331 24.52 19.34 -13.64
N SER A 332 24.09 18.25 -14.24
CA SER A 332 23.99 16.94 -13.61
C SER A 332 25.35 16.35 -13.17
N THR A 333 26.46 16.88 -13.68
CA THR A 333 27.82 16.43 -13.28
C THR A 333 28.10 16.72 -11.80
N LYS A 334 27.48 17.78 -11.25
CA LYS A 334 27.57 18.12 -9.81
C LYS A 334 26.96 17.02 -8.95
N ILE A 335 25.78 16.54 -9.31
CA ILE A 335 25.10 15.44 -8.59
C ILE A 335 25.88 14.14 -8.70
N ILE A 336 26.38 13.82 -9.90
CA ILE A 336 27.20 12.61 -10.11
C ILE A 336 28.47 12.67 -9.25
N SER A 337 29.14 13.82 -9.21
CA SER A 337 30.33 14.01 -8.37
C SER A 337 29.99 13.90 -6.87
N LEU A 338 28.85 14.48 -6.45
CA LEU A 338 28.39 14.37 -5.06
C LEU A 338 28.10 12.92 -4.68
N LEU A 339 27.35 12.19 -5.49
CA LEU A 339 27.04 10.76 -5.26
C LEU A 339 28.32 9.93 -5.18
N HIS A 340 29.30 10.20 -6.03
CA HIS A 340 30.59 9.52 -5.98
C HIS A 340 31.33 9.77 -4.66
N ARG A 341 31.41 11.02 -4.19
CA ARG A 341 32.00 11.36 -2.88
C ARG A 341 31.25 10.71 -1.72
N MET A 342 29.92 10.69 -1.79
CA MET A 342 29.08 10.05 -0.78
C MET A 342 29.34 8.54 -0.70
N MET A 343 29.42 7.84 -1.84
CA MET A 343 29.75 6.41 -1.89
C MET A 343 31.16 6.11 -1.35
N GLN A 344 32.14 6.99 -1.63
CA GLN A 344 33.49 6.85 -1.07
C GLN A 344 33.50 7.00 0.45
N ALA A 345 32.75 7.94 0.99
CA ALA A 345 32.67 8.18 2.43
C ALA A 345 31.80 7.13 3.15
N ASN A 346 30.84 6.52 2.47
CA ASN A 346 29.89 5.55 3.01
C ASN A 346 29.85 4.27 2.14
N PRO A 347 30.95 3.52 2.05
CA PRO A 347 31.11 2.44 1.05
C PRO A 347 30.19 1.23 1.29
N LYS A 348 29.53 1.17 2.43
CA LYS A 348 28.60 0.06 2.78
C LYS A 348 27.13 0.45 2.66
N SER A 349 26.82 1.67 2.24
CA SER A 349 25.41 2.10 2.10
C SER A 349 24.85 1.66 0.75
N SER A 350 23.93 0.68 0.80
CA SER A 350 23.17 0.24 -0.37
C SER A 350 22.24 1.34 -0.87
N GLU A 351 21.68 2.16 0.03
CA GLU A 351 20.73 3.21 -0.30
C GLU A 351 21.37 4.31 -1.16
N ILE A 352 22.62 4.71 -0.85
CA ILE A 352 23.35 5.67 -1.68
C ILE A 352 23.65 5.05 -3.06
N ALA A 353 24.04 3.78 -3.09
CA ALA A 353 24.29 3.07 -4.34
C ALA A 353 23.01 2.96 -5.20
N GLU A 354 21.86 2.71 -4.57
CA GLU A 354 20.55 2.69 -5.25
C GLU A 354 20.21 4.05 -5.85
N VAL A 355 20.37 5.15 -5.09
CA VAL A 355 20.15 6.49 -5.62
C VAL A 355 21.10 6.79 -6.78
N ASN A 356 22.36 6.38 -6.69
CA ASN A 356 23.32 6.54 -7.79
C ASN A 356 22.89 5.77 -9.05
N ALA A 357 22.44 4.52 -8.92
CA ALA A 357 21.95 3.72 -10.05
C ALA A 357 20.67 4.33 -10.65
N ALA A 358 19.73 4.76 -9.79
CA ALA A 358 18.50 5.43 -10.21
C ALA A 358 18.79 6.75 -10.95
N TYR A 359 19.72 7.55 -10.43
CA TYR A 359 20.11 8.82 -11.09
C TYR A 359 20.81 8.58 -12.42
N ALA A 360 21.69 7.58 -12.50
CA ALA A 360 22.33 7.17 -13.76
C ALA A 360 21.28 6.76 -14.82
N THR A 361 20.24 6.05 -14.41
CA THR A 361 19.13 5.64 -15.27
C THR A 361 18.28 6.85 -15.70
N LEU A 362 17.93 7.74 -14.75
CA LEU A 362 17.18 8.98 -15.01
C LEU A 362 17.88 9.86 -16.06
N LYS A 363 19.20 9.99 -15.95
CA LYS A 363 20.02 10.77 -16.87
C LYS A 363 20.38 10.04 -18.16
N LYS A 364 19.90 8.80 -18.33
CA LYS A 364 20.17 7.96 -19.50
C LYS A 364 21.67 7.87 -19.82
N LEU A 365 22.48 7.67 -18.77
CA LEU A 365 23.92 7.49 -18.95
C LEU A 365 24.19 6.24 -19.80
N PRO A 366 25.42 6.07 -20.33
CA PRO A 366 25.77 4.86 -21.09
C PRO A 366 25.41 3.58 -20.32
N GLN A 367 24.86 2.59 -21.03
CA GLN A 367 24.32 1.37 -20.41
C GLN A 367 25.36 0.66 -19.53
N ASP A 368 26.62 0.65 -19.92
CA ASP A 368 27.71 0.07 -19.10
C ASP A 368 27.88 0.78 -17.76
N THR A 369 27.62 2.09 -17.71
CA THR A 369 27.66 2.87 -16.46
C THR A 369 26.51 2.51 -15.55
N ILE A 370 25.30 2.40 -16.12
CA ILE A 370 24.08 1.97 -15.40
C ILE A 370 24.29 0.55 -14.88
N ASN A 371 24.76 -0.39 -15.71
CA ASN A 371 24.99 -1.77 -15.32
C ASN A 371 26.02 -1.89 -14.18
N ARG A 372 27.10 -1.12 -14.23
CA ARG A 372 28.09 -1.09 -13.13
C ARG A 372 27.49 -0.56 -11.82
N ALA A 373 26.66 0.47 -11.90
CA ALA A 373 25.98 1.00 -10.72
C ALA A 373 24.99 -0.03 -10.12
N LEU A 374 24.21 -0.71 -10.95
CA LEU A 374 23.29 -1.77 -10.52
C LEU A 374 24.04 -2.99 -9.92
N LEU A 375 25.15 -3.40 -10.52
CA LEU A 375 26.00 -4.46 -9.97
C LEU A 375 26.60 -4.08 -8.62
N HIS A 376 26.92 -2.80 -8.43
CA HIS A 376 27.37 -2.31 -7.13
C HIS A 376 26.25 -2.36 -6.08
N VAL A 377 25.02 -2.02 -6.46
CA VAL A 377 23.84 -2.23 -5.58
C VAL A 377 23.74 -3.70 -5.17
N LEU A 378 23.80 -4.64 -6.12
CA LEU A 378 23.70 -6.07 -5.83
C LEU A 378 24.88 -6.62 -5.00
N HIS A 379 26.04 -5.98 -5.07
CA HIS A 379 27.16 -6.32 -4.19
C HIS A 379 26.89 -5.95 -2.73
N LEU A 380 26.21 -4.83 -2.48
CA LEU A 380 25.88 -4.35 -1.14
C LEU A 380 24.57 -4.94 -0.61
N ALA A 381 23.58 -5.12 -1.48
CA ALA A 381 22.26 -5.66 -1.20
C ALA A 381 21.91 -6.75 -2.23
N PRO A 382 22.35 -8.00 -2.01
CA PRO A 382 22.11 -9.10 -2.94
C PRO A 382 20.63 -9.47 -3.12
N ASP A 383 19.79 -9.05 -2.19
CA ASP A 383 18.33 -9.20 -2.16
C ASP A 383 17.59 -8.08 -2.89
N ASN A 384 18.28 -7.11 -3.49
CA ASN A 384 17.64 -6.03 -4.25
C ASN A 384 17.09 -6.56 -5.59
N ALA A 385 15.83 -7.00 -5.57
CA ALA A 385 15.12 -7.52 -6.74
C ALA A 385 15.06 -6.50 -7.89
N GLY A 386 14.84 -5.21 -7.58
CA GLY A 386 14.73 -4.15 -8.58
C GLY A 386 15.99 -3.96 -9.42
N ALA A 387 17.15 -3.88 -8.76
CA ALA A 387 18.43 -3.75 -9.46
C ALA A 387 18.72 -5.00 -10.33
N ARG A 388 18.38 -6.18 -9.83
CA ARG A 388 18.58 -7.44 -10.55
C ARG A 388 17.68 -7.53 -11.79
N LEU A 389 16.41 -7.16 -11.68
CA LEU A 389 15.49 -7.15 -12.82
C LEU A 389 15.91 -6.15 -13.89
N GLN A 390 16.40 -4.96 -13.50
CA GLN A 390 16.90 -3.98 -14.46
C GLN A 390 18.12 -4.51 -15.26
N LEU A 391 19.03 -5.22 -14.61
CA LEU A 391 20.16 -5.87 -15.30
C LEU A 391 19.69 -6.95 -16.27
N ILE A 392 18.76 -7.80 -15.85
CA ILE A 392 18.18 -8.85 -16.72
C ILE A 392 17.53 -8.22 -17.95
N GLN A 393 16.77 -7.14 -17.76
CA GLN A 393 16.11 -6.43 -18.85
C GLN A 393 17.12 -5.78 -19.82
N ALA A 394 18.21 -5.23 -19.29
CA ALA A 394 19.26 -4.67 -20.12
C ALA A 394 19.96 -5.74 -20.99
N GLU A 395 20.06 -6.96 -20.49
CA GLU A 395 20.65 -8.09 -21.21
C GLU A 395 19.68 -8.75 -22.21
N TRP A 396 18.38 -8.55 -22.07
CA TRP A 396 17.38 -9.23 -22.91
C TRP A 396 17.56 -8.97 -24.43
N PRO A 397 17.80 -7.73 -24.89
CA PRO A 397 18.03 -7.44 -26.32
C PRO A 397 19.30 -8.10 -26.89
N THR A 398 20.29 -8.35 -26.05
CA THR A 398 21.56 -8.98 -26.47
C THR A 398 21.40 -10.47 -26.74
N LYS A 399 20.29 -11.08 -26.26
CA LYS A 399 20.03 -12.53 -26.31
C LYS A 399 21.12 -13.38 -25.62
N ASN A 400 21.81 -12.80 -24.66
CA ASN A 400 22.76 -13.50 -23.82
C ASN A 400 22.04 -14.28 -22.72
N TRP A 401 21.47 -15.43 -23.10
CA TRP A 401 20.64 -16.25 -22.22
C TRP A 401 21.42 -16.78 -21.00
N ASP A 402 22.69 -17.09 -21.17
CA ASP A 402 23.54 -17.54 -20.06
C ASP A 402 23.72 -16.43 -19.02
N ARG A 403 23.91 -15.19 -19.47
CA ARG A 403 24.04 -14.05 -18.57
C ARG A 403 22.74 -13.75 -17.81
N ILE A 404 21.60 -13.89 -18.49
CA ILE A 404 20.28 -13.75 -17.85
C ILE A 404 20.09 -14.80 -16.74
N ILE A 405 20.46 -16.06 -17.02
CA ILE A 405 20.39 -17.14 -16.03
C ILE A 405 21.34 -16.86 -14.86
N GLU A 406 22.56 -16.42 -15.14
CA GLU A 406 23.54 -16.06 -14.11
C GLU A 406 23.03 -14.94 -13.19
N LEU A 407 22.44 -13.90 -13.76
CA LEU A 407 21.87 -12.78 -13.02
C LEU A 407 20.64 -13.18 -12.19
N ALA A 408 19.78 -14.04 -12.73
CA ALA A 408 18.54 -14.44 -12.07
C ALA A 408 18.74 -15.53 -11.00
N SER A 409 19.71 -16.42 -11.17
CA SER A 409 19.90 -17.58 -10.27
C SER A 409 20.04 -17.24 -8.79
N PRO A 410 20.80 -16.20 -8.37
CA PRO A 410 20.90 -15.84 -6.96
C PRO A 410 19.57 -15.38 -6.36
N ALA A 411 18.64 -14.85 -7.17
CA ALA A 411 17.34 -14.40 -6.69
C ALA A 411 16.49 -15.55 -6.14
N LEU A 412 16.69 -16.79 -6.59
CA LEU A 412 15.98 -17.96 -6.04
C LEU A 412 16.28 -18.18 -4.55
N GLN A 413 17.41 -17.67 -4.06
CA GLN A 413 17.77 -17.69 -2.64
C GLN A 413 17.32 -16.43 -1.90
N TYR A 414 17.47 -15.27 -2.53
CA TYR A 414 17.24 -13.96 -1.88
C TYR A 414 15.80 -13.46 -2.00
N ASN A 415 15.10 -13.80 -3.09
CA ASN A 415 13.75 -13.34 -3.40
C ASN A 415 12.93 -14.52 -3.97
N PRO A 416 12.76 -15.64 -3.24
CA PRO A 416 12.12 -16.84 -3.78
C PRO A 416 10.65 -16.61 -4.17
N GLU A 417 9.97 -15.64 -3.55
CA GLU A 417 8.58 -15.26 -3.82
C GLU A 417 8.42 -14.41 -5.10
N GLU A 418 9.55 -13.87 -5.65
CA GLU A 418 9.48 -13.00 -6.82
C GLU A 418 9.43 -13.82 -8.11
N MET A 419 8.22 -14.03 -8.61
CA MET A 419 7.95 -14.88 -9.77
C MET A 419 8.69 -14.46 -11.05
N ALA A 420 9.02 -13.16 -11.19
CA ALA A 420 9.68 -12.65 -12.39
C ALA A 420 11.01 -13.34 -12.68
N PHE A 421 11.77 -13.75 -11.66
CA PHE A 421 13.05 -14.42 -11.84
C PHE A 421 12.87 -15.83 -12.43
N TYR A 422 11.89 -16.60 -11.96
CA TYR A 422 11.56 -17.89 -12.54
C TYR A 422 11.10 -17.75 -14.00
N TYR A 423 10.34 -16.69 -14.29
CA TYR A 423 9.87 -16.40 -15.64
C TYR A 423 11.02 -16.13 -16.60
N PHE A 424 11.92 -15.21 -16.26
CA PHE A 424 13.08 -14.89 -17.09
C PHE A 424 14.02 -16.08 -17.26
N MET A 425 14.26 -16.84 -16.20
CA MET A 425 15.06 -18.08 -16.28
C MET A 425 14.38 -19.13 -17.16
N GLY A 426 13.09 -19.35 -16.98
CA GLY A 426 12.31 -20.28 -17.80
C GLY A 426 12.35 -19.92 -19.28
N LEU A 427 12.16 -18.64 -19.61
CA LEU A 427 12.27 -18.13 -20.97
C LEU A 427 13.70 -18.28 -21.53
N ALA A 428 14.73 -17.98 -20.73
CA ALA A 428 16.12 -18.11 -21.17
C ALA A 428 16.47 -19.59 -21.47
N TYR A 429 16.07 -20.53 -20.60
CA TYR A 429 16.22 -21.96 -20.87
C TYR A 429 15.42 -22.41 -22.10
N TYR A 430 14.20 -21.90 -22.29
CA TYR A 430 13.40 -22.20 -23.47
C TYR A 430 14.07 -21.74 -24.76
N GLN A 431 14.67 -20.55 -24.77
CA GLN A 431 15.41 -20.02 -25.92
C GLN A 431 16.70 -20.80 -26.23
N LYS A 432 17.29 -21.45 -25.23
CA LYS A 432 18.41 -22.37 -25.36
C LYS A 432 18.01 -23.80 -25.79
N ASP A 433 16.73 -24.05 -26.02
CA ASP A 433 16.13 -25.37 -26.26
C ASP A 433 16.31 -26.38 -25.10
N GLU A 434 16.55 -25.86 -23.87
CA GLU A 434 16.65 -26.63 -22.62
C GLU A 434 15.27 -26.76 -21.96
N ARG A 435 14.33 -27.44 -22.64
CA ARG A 435 12.89 -27.47 -22.30
C ARG A 435 12.58 -28.02 -20.93
N ASP A 436 13.37 -29.01 -20.45
CA ASP A 436 13.15 -29.58 -19.11
C ASP A 436 13.45 -28.58 -18.01
N LYS A 437 14.53 -27.84 -18.14
CA LYS A 437 14.88 -26.78 -17.20
C LYS A 437 13.90 -25.61 -17.27
N ALA A 438 13.46 -25.25 -18.47
CA ALA A 438 12.43 -24.23 -18.64
C ALA A 438 11.13 -24.62 -17.91
N LEU A 439 10.65 -25.86 -18.11
CA LEU A 439 9.46 -26.38 -17.44
C LEU A 439 9.63 -26.43 -15.92
N GLU A 440 10.80 -26.81 -15.43
CA GLU A 440 11.12 -26.80 -14.00
C GLU A 440 11.00 -25.39 -13.41
N MET A 441 11.58 -24.37 -14.08
CA MET A 441 11.51 -22.98 -13.62
C MET A 441 10.05 -22.46 -13.61
N PHE A 442 9.29 -22.76 -14.66
CA PHE A 442 7.88 -22.35 -14.69
C PHE A 442 7.06 -23.05 -13.61
N ARG A 443 7.28 -24.34 -13.34
CA ARG A 443 6.61 -25.07 -12.23
C ARG A 443 6.97 -24.47 -10.86
N LYS A 444 8.23 -24.15 -10.62
CA LYS A 444 8.67 -23.47 -9.40
C LYS A 444 8.01 -22.10 -9.26
N GLY A 445 7.99 -21.30 -10.32
CA GLY A 445 7.31 -20.02 -10.28
C GLY A 445 5.82 -20.13 -9.96
N VAL A 446 5.15 -21.14 -10.49
CA VAL A 446 3.73 -21.41 -10.17
C VAL A 446 3.53 -21.87 -8.71
N SER A 447 4.54 -22.53 -8.09
CA SER A 447 4.44 -22.91 -6.66
C SER A 447 4.51 -21.71 -5.70
N GLU A 448 5.00 -20.56 -6.17
CA GLU A 448 5.06 -19.31 -5.39
C GLU A 448 3.80 -18.42 -5.52
N ILE A 449 2.74 -18.92 -6.19
CA ILE A 449 1.50 -18.16 -6.35
C ILE A 449 0.87 -17.88 -4.98
N ASN A 450 0.50 -16.62 -4.76
CA ASN A 450 -0.14 -16.13 -3.56
C ASN A 450 -1.23 -15.08 -3.91
N SER A 451 -1.89 -14.52 -2.90
CA SER A 451 -2.98 -13.55 -3.08
C SER A 451 -2.56 -12.22 -3.74
N GLN A 452 -1.26 -11.94 -3.82
CA GLN A 452 -0.70 -10.73 -4.43
C GLN A 452 -0.14 -11.00 -5.83
N SER A 453 -0.15 -12.25 -6.30
CA SER A 453 0.41 -12.61 -7.59
C SER A 453 -0.35 -11.95 -8.74
N ASN A 454 0.40 -11.40 -9.69
CA ASN A 454 -0.17 -10.75 -10.87
C ASN A 454 -0.77 -11.81 -11.82
N ALA A 455 -2.08 -11.69 -12.09
CA ALA A 455 -2.83 -12.63 -12.91
C ALA A 455 -2.27 -12.78 -14.34
N ASP A 456 -1.74 -11.70 -14.93
CA ASP A 456 -1.15 -11.75 -16.27
C ASP A 456 0.12 -12.60 -16.28
N ILE A 457 1.00 -12.41 -15.29
CA ILE A 457 2.25 -13.18 -15.16
C ILE A 457 1.93 -14.66 -14.93
N VAL A 458 1.00 -14.97 -14.01
CA VAL A 458 0.60 -16.35 -13.74
C VAL A 458 0.02 -17.01 -14.99
N SER A 459 -0.83 -16.28 -15.72
CA SER A 459 -1.39 -16.76 -16.99
C SER A 459 -0.28 -17.11 -18.00
N ASP A 460 0.73 -16.26 -18.13
CA ASP A 460 1.84 -16.48 -19.05
C ASP A 460 2.71 -17.67 -18.64
N PHE A 461 2.91 -17.94 -17.34
CA PHE A 461 3.58 -19.16 -16.86
C PHE A 461 2.85 -20.41 -17.36
N TYR A 462 1.54 -20.48 -17.18
CA TYR A 462 0.74 -21.62 -17.61
C TYR A 462 0.71 -21.76 -19.14
N ALA A 463 0.68 -20.67 -19.89
CA ALA A 463 0.76 -20.69 -21.35
C ALA A 463 2.08 -21.32 -21.82
N MET A 464 3.21 -20.90 -21.26
CA MET A 464 4.53 -21.44 -21.59
C MET A 464 4.67 -22.91 -21.19
N MET A 465 4.12 -23.30 -20.02
CA MET A 465 4.06 -24.70 -19.63
C MET A 465 3.25 -25.53 -20.63
N GLY A 466 2.11 -25.03 -21.09
CA GLY A 466 1.27 -25.68 -22.09
C GLY A 466 2.03 -25.93 -23.40
N ASP A 467 2.75 -24.91 -23.89
CA ASP A 467 3.56 -25.03 -25.11
C ASP A 467 4.64 -26.10 -24.97
N ILE A 468 5.39 -26.08 -23.85
CA ILE A 468 6.48 -27.03 -23.61
C ILE A 468 5.93 -28.45 -23.46
N LEU A 469 4.88 -28.65 -22.69
CA LEU A 469 4.25 -29.95 -22.44
C LEU A 469 3.71 -30.56 -23.74
N TYR A 470 3.07 -29.75 -24.59
CA TYR A 470 2.61 -30.23 -25.90
C TYR A 470 3.76 -30.66 -26.82
N GLN A 471 4.82 -29.87 -26.89
CA GLN A 471 6.02 -30.20 -27.66
C GLN A 471 6.73 -31.47 -27.17
N LYS A 472 6.57 -31.83 -25.89
CA LYS A 472 7.06 -33.09 -25.29
C LYS A 472 6.09 -34.26 -25.53
N GLY A 473 4.94 -34.05 -26.17
CA GLY A 473 3.91 -35.05 -26.41
C GLY A 473 2.97 -35.30 -25.24
N TRP A 474 3.03 -34.52 -24.18
CA TRP A 474 2.17 -34.63 -22.98
C TRP A 474 0.92 -33.78 -23.13
N SER A 475 0.07 -34.17 -24.10
CA SER A 475 -1.05 -33.33 -24.53
C SER A 475 -2.10 -33.08 -23.44
N ALA A 476 -2.37 -34.08 -22.59
CA ALA A 476 -3.36 -33.93 -21.52
C ALA A 476 -2.92 -32.86 -20.48
N GLU A 477 -1.65 -32.91 -20.07
CA GLU A 477 -1.08 -31.93 -19.15
C GLU A 477 -0.94 -30.55 -19.80
N ALA A 478 -0.64 -30.50 -21.11
CA ALA A 478 -0.59 -29.26 -21.87
C ALA A 478 -1.96 -28.56 -21.88
N PHE A 479 -3.03 -29.32 -22.15
CA PHE A 479 -4.37 -28.75 -22.17
C PHE A 479 -4.84 -28.31 -20.78
N ALA A 480 -4.49 -29.05 -19.72
CA ALA A 480 -4.75 -28.63 -18.34
C ALA A 480 -4.00 -27.31 -17.99
N ALA A 481 -2.77 -27.15 -18.47
CA ALA A 481 -2.03 -25.91 -18.29
C ALA A 481 -2.69 -24.73 -19.05
N TYR A 482 -3.14 -24.94 -20.28
CA TYR A 482 -3.89 -23.90 -21.01
C TYR A 482 -5.23 -23.56 -20.36
N ASP A 483 -5.97 -24.53 -19.85
CA ASP A 483 -7.18 -24.26 -19.08
C ASP A 483 -6.87 -23.42 -17.85
N SER A 484 -5.78 -23.72 -17.11
CA SER A 484 -5.31 -22.90 -15.99
C SER A 484 -4.91 -21.49 -16.42
N CYS A 485 -4.23 -21.35 -17.55
CA CYS A 485 -3.89 -20.06 -18.14
C CYS A 485 -5.13 -19.18 -18.33
N LEU A 486 -6.19 -19.75 -18.91
CA LEU A 486 -7.43 -19.03 -19.21
C LEU A 486 -8.29 -18.76 -17.96
N VAL A 487 -8.10 -19.51 -16.88
CA VAL A 487 -8.72 -19.19 -15.58
C VAL A 487 -8.13 -17.89 -15.02
N TRP A 488 -6.81 -17.70 -15.13
CA TRP A 488 -6.14 -16.50 -14.64
C TRP A 488 -6.38 -15.29 -15.57
N ARG A 489 -6.36 -15.50 -16.87
CA ARG A 489 -6.64 -14.47 -17.87
C ARG A 489 -7.42 -15.04 -19.06
N GLU A 490 -8.73 -14.91 -19.01
CA GLU A 490 -9.65 -15.44 -20.02
C GLU A 490 -9.30 -14.97 -21.45
N ASN A 491 -8.75 -13.77 -21.60
CA ASN A 491 -8.37 -13.17 -22.87
C ASN A 491 -6.86 -13.23 -23.13
N ASN A 492 -6.15 -14.24 -22.68
CA ASN A 492 -4.76 -14.46 -23.09
C ASN A 492 -4.74 -14.91 -24.56
N ILE A 493 -4.52 -13.96 -25.46
CA ILE A 493 -4.69 -14.15 -26.91
C ILE A 493 -3.72 -15.21 -27.46
N GLU A 494 -2.47 -15.21 -26.98
CA GLU A 494 -1.47 -16.21 -27.40
C GLU A 494 -1.86 -17.61 -26.93
N CYS A 495 -2.30 -17.73 -25.67
CA CYS A 495 -2.80 -19.00 -25.13
C CYS A 495 -4.01 -19.51 -25.93
N LEU A 496 -4.98 -18.63 -26.21
CA LEU A 496 -6.17 -18.99 -27.00
C LEU A 496 -5.78 -19.53 -28.38
N ASN A 497 -4.83 -18.86 -29.05
CA ASN A 497 -4.35 -19.29 -30.36
C ASN A 497 -3.65 -20.66 -30.31
N ASN A 498 -2.68 -20.81 -29.41
CA ASN A 498 -1.88 -22.03 -29.33
C ASN A 498 -2.73 -23.23 -28.90
N TYR A 499 -3.62 -23.04 -27.92
CA TYR A 499 -4.53 -24.07 -27.49
C TYR A 499 -5.47 -24.50 -28.62
N ALA A 500 -6.08 -23.55 -29.32
CA ALA A 500 -6.96 -23.81 -30.45
C ALA A 500 -6.23 -24.55 -31.59
N TYR A 501 -5.00 -24.14 -31.91
CA TYR A 501 -4.17 -24.78 -32.92
C TYR A 501 -3.89 -26.25 -32.54
N TYR A 502 -3.43 -26.52 -31.31
CA TYR A 502 -3.09 -27.87 -30.88
C TYR A 502 -4.31 -28.81 -30.76
N LEU A 503 -5.48 -28.28 -30.38
CA LEU A 503 -6.73 -29.06 -30.46
C LEU A 503 -7.06 -29.42 -31.92
N SER A 504 -6.85 -28.50 -32.86
CA SER A 504 -7.13 -28.75 -34.27
C SER A 504 -6.18 -29.78 -34.89
N GLU A 505 -4.89 -29.76 -34.53
CA GLU A 505 -3.89 -30.75 -34.98
C GLU A 505 -4.31 -32.18 -34.57
N ARG A 506 -4.92 -32.32 -33.39
CA ARG A 506 -5.41 -33.60 -32.89
C ARG A 506 -6.81 -33.94 -33.40
N GLY A 507 -7.50 -33.02 -34.03
CA GLY A 507 -8.90 -33.16 -34.41
C GLY A 507 -9.87 -33.26 -33.20
N GLU A 508 -9.46 -32.76 -32.04
CA GLU A 508 -10.22 -32.80 -30.79
C GLU A 508 -10.95 -31.47 -30.54
N ASN A 509 -12.18 -31.54 -30.03
CA ASN A 509 -12.94 -30.35 -29.61
C ASN A 509 -12.91 -29.18 -30.59
N LEU A 510 -13.02 -29.44 -31.91
CA LEU A 510 -12.91 -28.44 -32.98
C LEU A 510 -13.85 -27.25 -32.81
N HIS A 511 -14.99 -27.42 -32.14
CA HIS A 511 -15.89 -26.30 -31.84
C HIS A 511 -15.31 -25.36 -30.78
N LYS A 512 -14.73 -25.91 -29.69
CA LYS A 512 -13.97 -25.09 -28.70
C LYS A 512 -12.80 -24.39 -29.36
N ALA A 513 -12.05 -25.07 -30.20
CA ALA A 513 -10.94 -24.50 -30.95
C ALA A 513 -11.37 -23.30 -31.83
N GLU A 514 -12.49 -23.47 -32.57
CA GLU A 514 -13.06 -22.40 -33.39
C GLU A 514 -13.42 -21.15 -32.56
N GLN A 515 -14.14 -21.34 -31.45
CA GLN A 515 -14.54 -20.25 -30.57
C GLN A 515 -13.32 -19.47 -30.04
N MET A 516 -12.28 -20.18 -29.59
CA MET A 516 -11.04 -19.57 -29.10
C MET A 516 -10.31 -18.82 -30.20
N SER A 517 -10.10 -19.45 -31.36
CA SER A 517 -9.39 -18.85 -32.48
C SER A 517 -10.17 -17.68 -33.11
N TYR A 518 -11.50 -17.71 -33.12
CA TYR A 518 -12.31 -16.57 -33.53
C TYR A 518 -12.05 -15.34 -32.63
N ARG A 519 -11.91 -15.54 -31.32
CA ARG A 519 -11.57 -14.45 -30.39
C ARG A 519 -10.21 -13.82 -30.73
N THR A 520 -9.21 -14.64 -31.14
CA THR A 520 -7.89 -14.14 -31.52
C THR A 520 -7.94 -13.32 -32.81
N VAL A 521 -8.64 -13.81 -33.82
CA VAL A 521 -8.84 -13.05 -35.09
C VAL A 521 -9.62 -11.77 -34.87
N LYS A 522 -10.61 -11.77 -33.97
CA LYS A 522 -11.36 -10.55 -33.63
C LYS A 522 -10.48 -9.52 -32.91
N ALA A 523 -9.56 -9.97 -32.04
CA ALA A 523 -8.65 -9.09 -31.32
C ALA A 523 -7.57 -8.50 -32.25
N GLU A 524 -6.99 -9.31 -33.13
CA GLU A 524 -5.94 -8.92 -34.06
C GLU A 524 -6.27 -9.37 -35.49
N PRO A 525 -7.14 -8.64 -36.22
CA PRO A 525 -7.66 -9.09 -37.53
C PRO A 525 -6.62 -9.16 -38.65
N LYS A 526 -5.42 -8.62 -38.44
CA LYS A 526 -4.31 -8.62 -39.39
C LYS A 526 -3.13 -9.49 -38.97
N ASN A 527 -3.29 -10.28 -37.92
CA ASN A 527 -2.26 -11.20 -37.47
C ASN A 527 -2.29 -12.45 -38.34
N ALA A 528 -1.25 -12.62 -39.17
CA ALA A 528 -1.17 -13.74 -40.11
C ALA A 528 -1.23 -15.11 -39.43
N THR A 529 -0.61 -15.27 -38.24
CA THR A 529 -0.64 -16.52 -37.47
C THR A 529 -2.04 -16.85 -36.96
N PHE A 530 -2.77 -15.86 -36.47
CA PHE A 530 -4.14 -16.08 -35.97
C PHE A 530 -5.13 -16.40 -37.08
N LEU A 531 -4.99 -15.74 -38.22
CA LEU A 531 -5.77 -16.02 -39.42
C LEU A 531 -5.48 -17.44 -39.96
N ASP A 532 -4.24 -17.87 -39.96
CA ASP A 532 -3.82 -19.22 -40.35
C ASP A 532 -4.40 -20.28 -39.43
N THR A 533 -4.28 -20.09 -38.11
CA THR A 533 -4.87 -21.00 -37.12
C THR A 533 -6.38 -21.13 -37.32
N TYR A 534 -7.09 -20.05 -37.52
CA TYR A 534 -8.53 -20.07 -37.74
C TYR A 534 -8.89 -20.80 -39.05
N ALA A 535 -8.16 -20.50 -40.12
CA ALA A 535 -8.32 -21.17 -41.41
C ALA A 535 -8.07 -22.69 -41.29
N TRP A 536 -7.04 -23.10 -40.54
CA TRP A 536 -6.72 -24.50 -40.31
C TRP A 536 -7.80 -25.24 -39.52
N ILE A 537 -8.39 -24.61 -38.49
CA ILE A 537 -9.52 -25.17 -37.74
C ILE A 537 -10.73 -25.39 -38.66
N LEU A 538 -11.08 -24.41 -39.49
CA LEU A 538 -12.15 -24.53 -40.47
C LEU A 538 -11.85 -25.66 -41.48
N PHE A 539 -10.61 -25.81 -41.90
CA PHE A 539 -10.15 -26.92 -42.75
C PHE A 539 -10.37 -28.28 -42.08
N MET A 540 -10.00 -28.41 -40.81
CA MET A 540 -10.18 -29.63 -40.02
C MET A 540 -11.67 -29.97 -39.80
N GLN A 541 -12.54 -28.98 -39.80
CA GLN A 541 -14.00 -29.16 -39.77
C GLN A 541 -14.60 -29.49 -41.14
N GLY A 542 -13.79 -29.51 -42.24
CA GLY A 542 -14.25 -29.75 -43.59
C GLY A 542 -14.88 -28.54 -44.31
N ARG A 543 -14.81 -27.36 -43.70
CA ARG A 543 -15.35 -26.08 -44.23
C ARG A 543 -14.31 -25.39 -45.12
N TYR A 544 -13.94 -26.09 -46.20
CA TYR A 544 -12.79 -25.69 -47.04
C TYR A 544 -12.95 -24.33 -47.72
N ALA A 545 -14.16 -23.97 -48.15
CA ALA A 545 -14.44 -22.69 -48.82
C ALA A 545 -14.25 -21.51 -47.84
N GLU A 546 -14.69 -21.68 -46.59
CA GLU A 546 -14.51 -20.65 -45.55
C GLU A 546 -13.02 -20.55 -45.13
N ALA A 547 -12.36 -21.72 -44.97
CA ALA A 547 -10.94 -21.77 -44.68
C ALA A 547 -10.12 -21.01 -45.72
N GLN A 548 -10.50 -21.04 -47.00
CA GLN A 548 -9.84 -20.34 -48.09
C GLN A 548 -9.88 -18.83 -47.89
N ILE A 549 -10.99 -18.26 -47.40
CA ILE A 549 -11.13 -16.80 -47.18
C ILE A 549 -10.10 -16.32 -46.16
N TYR A 550 -9.91 -17.06 -45.06
CA TYR A 550 -8.99 -16.65 -43.98
C TYR A 550 -7.53 -16.94 -44.31
N ILE A 551 -7.23 -18.06 -45.00
CA ILE A 551 -5.84 -18.35 -45.38
C ILE A 551 -5.32 -17.36 -46.44
N GLU A 552 -6.17 -16.88 -47.34
CA GLU A 552 -5.79 -15.84 -48.31
C GLU A 552 -5.43 -14.53 -47.58
N GLN A 553 -6.19 -14.18 -46.54
CA GLN A 553 -5.87 -13.02 -45.69
C GLN A 553 -4.57 -13.24 -44.92
N ALA A 554 -4.35 -14.45 -44.35
CA ALA A 554 -3.12 -14.79 -43.66
C ALA A 554 -1.89 -14.60 -44.56
N VAL A 555 -1.96 -15.10 -45.80
CA VAL A 555 -0.89 -14.95 -46.80
C VAL A 555 -0.61 -13.48 -47.14
N VAL A 556 -1.64 -12.64 -47.24
CA VAL A 556 -1.49 -11.21 -47.50
C VAL A 556 -0.88 -10.46 -46.32
N CYS A 557 -1.27 -10.88 -45.11
CA CYS A 557 -0.78 -10.26 -43.87
C CYS A 557 0.61 -10.76 -43.44
N ASP A 558 1.12 -11.86 -44.03
CA ASP A 558 2.45 -12.40 -43.76
C ASP A 558 3.54 -11.56 -44.42
N THR A 559 3.81 -10.37 -43.84
CA THR A 559 4.79 -9.39 -44.31
C THR A 559 6.16 -9.53 -43.64
N ALA A 560 6.39 -10.62 -42.90
CA ALA A 560 7.64 -10.85 -42.21
C ALA A 560 8.82 -10.96 -43.20
N SER A 561 10.00 -10.53 -42.77
CA SER A 561 11.24 -10.66 -43.55
C SER A 561 11.58 -12.10 -43.94
N VAL A 562 11.13 -13.05 -43.11
CA VAL A 562 11.12 -14.50 -43.39
C VAL A 562 9.66 -14.93 -43.34
N GLN A 563 9.08 -15.21 -44.52
CA GLN A 563 7.70 -15.68 -44.64
C GLN A 563 7.51 -17.03 -43.93
N ASN A 564 6.31 -17.25 -43.39
CA ASN A 564 6.01 -18.47 -42.64
C ASN A 564 5.67 -19.62 -43.59
N ALA A 565 6.58 -20.61 -43.67
CA ALA A 565 6.37 -21.78 -44.51
C ALA A 565 5.10 -22.59 -44.18
N THR A 566 4.66 -22.57 -42.93
CA THR A 566 3.45 -23.29 -42.48
C THR A 566 2.20 -22.67 -43.11
N ILE A 567 2.10 -21.35 -43.16
CA ILE A 567 0.97 -20.64 -43.79
C ILE A 567 0.85 -21.05 -45.27
N PHE A 568 1.97 -21.15 -45.98
CA PHE A 568 1.95 -21.59 -47.37
C PHE A 568 1.59 -23.07 -47.52
N GLU A 569 2.03 -23.94 -46.62
CA GLU A 569 1.64 -25.33 -46.64
C GLU A 569 0.15 -25.51 -46.40
N HIS A 570 -0.40 -24.82 -45.37
CA HIS A 570 -1.84 -24.81 -45.09
C HIS A 570 -2.66 -24.26 -46.26
N ALA A 571 -2.18 -23.16 -46.89
CA ALA A 571 -2.81 -22.61 -48.08
C ALA A 571 -2.87 -23.67 -49.21
N GLY A 572 -1.78 -24.35 -49.47
CA GLY A 572 -1.75 -25.42 -50.47
C GLY A 572 -2.71 -26.57 -50.13
N ASP A 573 -2.80 -26.97 -48.87
CA ASP A 573 -3.73 -28.02 -48.42
C ASP A 573 -5.21 -27.62 -48.59
N ILE A 574 -5.51 -26.35 -48.24
CA ILE A 574 -6.87 -25.80 -48.38
C ILE A 574 -7.28 -25.70 -49.87
N TYR A 575 -6.39 -25.19 -50.74
CA TYR A 575 -6.68 -25.12 -52.17
C TYR A 575 -6.81 -26.49 -52.80
N ALA A 576 -6.04 -27.47 -52.34
CA ALA A 576 -6.17 -28.85 -52.83
C ALA A 576 -7.54 -29.46 -52.50
N ARG A 577 -8.07 -29.21 -51.31
CA ARG A 577 -9.40 -29.64 -50.88
C ARG A 577 -10.52 -28.86 -51.57
N ASN A 578 -10.29 -27.64 -52.01
CA ASN A 578 -11.21 -26.86 -52.87
C ASN A 578 -11.05 -27.20 -54.36
N ASN A 579 -10.41 -28.32 -54.70
CA ASN A 579 -10.17 -28.78 -56.07
C ASN A 579 -9.37 -27.83 -56.98
N ASN A 580 -8.63 -26.89 -56.42
CA ASN A 580 -7.75 -26.00 -57.13
C ASN A 580 -6.27 -26.45 -57.05
N ILE A 581 -5.96 -27.53 -57.78
CA ILE A 581 -4.63 -28.15 -57.72
C ILE A 581 -3.52 -27.22 -58.28
N GLY A 582 -3.84 -26.33 -59.18
CA GLY A 582 -2.87 -25.37 -59.74
C GLY A 582 -2.33 -24.44 -58.65
N LYS A 583 -3.21 -23.76 -57.89
CA LYS A 583 -2.81 -22.93 -56.77
C LYS A 583 -2.22 -23.72 -55.61
N ALA A 584 -2.74 -24.91 -55.36
CA ALA A 584 -2.17 -25.81 -54.32
C ALA A 584 -0.70 -26.10 -54.58
N LEU A 585 -0.31 -26.43 -55.82
CA LEU A 585 1.07 -26.67 -56.21
C LEU A 585 1.94 -25.41 -56.06
N GLU A 586 1.42 -24.25 -56.43
CA GLU A 586 2.12 -22.97 -56.26
C GLU A 586 2.45 -22.72 -54.78
N TYR A 587 1.51 -22.86 -53.87
CA TYR A 587 1.72 -22.63 -52.46
C TYR A 587 2.60 -23.72 -51.80
N TRP A 588 2.44 -25.00 -52.12
CA TRP A 588 3.34 -26.04 -51.65
C TRP A 588 4.80 -25.84 -52.11
N GLN A 589 5.01 -25.42 -53.35
CA GLN A 589 6.35 -25.06 -53.85
C GLN A 589 6.92 -23.84 -53.13
N LYS A 590 6.06 -22.86 -52.82
CA LYS A 590 6.43 -21.68 -52.04
C LYS A 590 6.81 -22.07 -50.59
N ALA A 591 6.02 -22.94 -49.96
CA ALA A 591 6.35 -23.49 -48.63
C ALA A 591 7.72 -24.23 -48.61
N LEU A 592 7.99 -25.03 -49.64
CA LEU A 592 9.26 -25.72 -49.76
C LEU A 592 10.43 -24.73 -49.91
N LYS A 593 10.28 -23.69 -50.75
CA LYS A 593 11.31 -22.63 -50.93
C LYS A 593 11.54 -21.81 -49.66
N THR A 594 10.55 -21.61 -48.82
CA THR A 594 10.64 -20.89 -47.56
C THR A 594 11.14 -21.77 -46.42
N GLY A 595 11.47 -23.04 -46.67
CA GLY A 595 12.12 -23.93 -45.70
C GLY A 595 11.18 -24.76 -44.84
N SER A 596 10.00 -25.14 -45.35
CA SER A 596 9.14 -26.13 -44.65
C SER A 596 9.91 -27.41 -44.34
N LYS A 597 9.77 -27.86 -43.09
CA LYS A 597 10.36 -29.13 -42.60
C LYS A 597 9.41 -30.31 -42.75
N SER A 598 8.25 -30.12 -43.40
CA SER A 598 7.24 -31.16 -43.53
C SER A 598 7.69 -32.29 -44.45
N VAL A 599 7.75 -33.49 -43.88
CA VAL A 599 8.14 -34.71 -44.61
C VAL A 599 7.14 -35.06 -45.71
N LEU A 600 5.88 -34.66 -45.57
CA LEU A 600 4.80 -34.91 -46.50
C LEU A 600 4.77 -33.96 -47.69
N LEU A 601 5.32 -32.76 -47.56
CA LEU A 601 5.26 -31.72 -48.56
C LEU A 601 5.81 -32.13 -49.94
N PRO A 602 6.98 -32.78 -50.08
CA PRO A 602 7.47 -33.26 -51.36
C PRO A 602 6.52 -34.30 -51.99
N ARG A 603 5.88 -35.10 -51.15
CA ARG A 603 4.90 -36.15 -51.61
C ARG A 603 3.60 -35.53 -52.07
N LYS A 604 3.08 -34.49 -51.35
CA LYS A 604 1.91 -33.70 -51.75
C LYS A 604 2.13 -33.09 -53.15
N ILE A 605 3.30 -32.51 -53.39
CA ILE A 605 3.68 -31.91 -54.68
C ILE A 605 3.74 -32.97 -55.79
N LYS A 606 4.39 -34.11 -55.53
CA LYS A 606 4.55 -35.16 -56.52
C LYS A 606 3.21 -35.81 -56.84
N LEU A 607 2.36 -36.05 -55.87
CA LEU A 607 1.06 -36.75 -56.06
C LEU A 607 -0.08 -35.79 -56.40
N LYS A 608 0.19 -34.48 -56.39
CA LYS A 608 -0.77 -33.43 -56.68
C LYS A 608 -2.07 -33.57 -55.85
N LYS A 609 -1.92 -33.96 -54.58
CA LYS A 609 -3.10 -34.15 -53.69
C LYS A 609 -2.69 -33.90 -52.22
N TYR A 610 -3.72 -33.52 -51.44
CA TYR A 610 -3.58 -33.47 -49.98
C TYR A 610 -3.30 -34.85 -49.41
N LEU A 611 -2.33 -34.92 -48.50
CA LEU A 611 -2.05 -36.10 -47.71
C LEU A 611 -2.23 -35.74 -46.23
N LYS A 612 -3.04 -36.53 -45.51
CA LYS A 612 -3.18 -36.36 -44.05
C LYS A 612 -1.91 -36.90 -43.37
N ALA A 613 -1.42 -36.18 -42.33
CA ALA A 613 -0.30 -36.56 -41.51
C ALA A 613 -0.62 -37.81 -40.69
#